data_6cdbc6e42d55102f26661531f28844bc
#
_entry.id   6cdbc6e42d55102f26661531f28844bc
#
_cell.length_a   1.000
_cell.length_b   1.000
_cell.length_c   1.000
_cell.angle_alpha   90.00
_cell.angle_beta   90.00
_cell.angle_gamma   90.00
#
_symmetry.space_group_name_H-M   'P 1'
#
loop_
_entity.id
_entity.type
_entity.pdbx_description
1 polymer ?
#
loop_
_entity_poly.entity_id
_entity_poly.type
_entity_poly.pdbx_seq_one_letter_code
_entity_poly.pdbx_strand_id
1 'polypeptide(L)'
;MNASDVTLDPVELGMQPHPEGGWYRETWRHETSVDTANGPRALVTCVAFLLEPGQRSAWHRVASAELWLWQGGGPLQLDVGGFDDSPVASFRCELRAGGQYLVRADEWQTAQPGGAEPVLVACVVAPGFDFADFTLADGVT
;
A
#
# COMPACT_ATOMS: atom_id res chain seq x y z
N MET A 1 -18.23 4.26 -21.07
CA MET A 1 -17.91 4.64 -19.68
C MET A 1 -16.53 5.27 -19.63
N ASN A 2 -16.44 6.46 -19.11
CA ASN A 2 -15.17 7.15 -18.90
C ASN A 2 -14.45 6.61 -17.67
N ALA A 3 -13.12 6.80 -17.61
CA ALA A 3 -12.36 6.51 -16.40
C ALA A 3 -12.90 7.27 -15.18
N SER A 4 -13.48 8.48 -15.39
CA SER A 4 -14.10 9.28 -14.34
C SER A 4 -15.39 8.67 -13.79
N ASP A 5 -15.98 7.71 -14.50
CA ASP A 5 -17.22 7.05 -14.06
C ASP A 5 -16.96 5.81 -13.19
N VAL A 6 -15.69 5.47 -12.95
CA VAL A 6 -15.33 4.35 -12.07
C VAL A 6 -15.70 4.72 -10.63
N THR A 7 -16.56 3.91 -10.03
CA THR A 7 -16.93 4.09 -8.63
C THR A 7 -15.77 3.69 -7.73
N LEU A 8 -15.39 4.60 -6.82
CA LEU A 8 -14.38 4.33 -5.79
C LEU A 8 -15.06 4.22 -4.42
N ASP A 9 -16.04 3.32 -4.34
CA ASP A 9 -16.78 3.02 -3.12
C ASP A 9 -16.23 1.72 -2.52
N PRO A 10 -15.67 1.76 -1.30
CA PRO A 10 -15.08 0.56 -0.70
C PRO A 10 -16.07 -0.59 -0.55
N VAL A 11 -17.35 -0.31 -0.26
CA VAL A 11 -18.37 -1.36 -0.13
C VAL A 11 -18.62 -2.04 -1.47
N GLU A 12 -18.79 -1.27 -2.54
CA GLU A 12 -18.99 -1.82 -3.89
C GLU A 12 -17.76 -2.57 -4.38
N LEU A 13 -16.57 -2.13 -3.98
CA LEU A 13 -15.32 -2.79 -4.34
C LEU A 13 -15.02 -4.01 -3.47
N GLY A 14 -15.89 -4.34 -2.51
CA GLY A 14 -15.72 -5.50 -1.65
C GLY A 14 -14.54 -5.38 -0.69
N MET A 15 -14.22 -4.17 -0.29
CA MET A 15 -13.07 -3.89 0.57
C MET A 15 -13.45 -3.88 2.04
N GLN A 16 -12.45 -4.09 2.89
CA GLN A 16 -12.57 -3.99 4.34
C GLN A 16 -11.52 -3.01 4.88
N PRO A 17 -11.73 -2.46 6.09
CA PRO A 17 -10.76 -1.54 6.68
C PRO A 17 -9.39 -2.20 6.88
N HIS A 18 -8.32 -1.45 6.60
CA HIS A 18 -6.95 -1.90 6.83
C HIS A 18 -6.44 -1.37 8.18
N PRO A 19 -5.65 -2.16 8.94
CA PRO A 19 -5.08 -1.69 10.21
C PRO A 19 -4.23 -0.44 10.11
N GLU A 20 -3.57 -0.20 8.97
CA GLU A 20 -2.76 1.00 8.72
C GLU A 20 -3.60 2.23 8.36
N GLY A 21 -4.89 2.05 8.08
CA GLY A 21 -5.81 3.06 7.56
C GLY A 21 -6.17 2.77 6.12
N GLY A 22 -7.32 3.32 5.67
CA GLY A 22 -7.84 3.03 4.33
C GLY A 22 -8.57 1.69 4.26
N TRP A 23 -8.83 1.26 3.02
CA TRP A 23 -9.61 0.07 2.71
C TRP A 23 -8.81 -0.84 1.79
N TYR A 24 -8.96 -2.15 1.93
CA TYR A 24 -8.22 -3.09 1.08
C TYR A 24 -9.02 -4.34 0.76
N ARG A 25 -8.62 -4.99 -0.32
CA ARG A 25 -9.06 -6.33 -0.69
C ARG A 25 -7.89 -7.05 -1.35
N GLU A 26 -7.54 -8.24 -0.85
CA GLU A 26 -6.54 -9.08 -1.52
C GLU A 26 -7.16 -9.61 -2.82
N THR A 27 -6.53 -9.31 -3.96
CA THR A 27 -7.02 -9.71 -5.27
C THR A 27 -6.33 -10.97 -5.78
N TRP A 28 -5.13 -11.26 -5.29
CA TRP A 28 -4.38 -12.44 -5.70
C TRP A 28 -3.36 -12.84 -4.65
N ARG A 29 -3.27 -14.15 -4.45
CA ARG A 29 -2.22 -14.78 -3.65
C ARG A 29 -1.70 -15.98 -4.43
N HIS A 30 -0.40 -15.98 -4.73
CA HIS A 30 0.22 -17.09 -5.47
C HIS A 30 0.11 -18.37 -4.63
N GLU A 31 -0.26 -19.48 -5.28
CA GLU A 31 -0.42 -20.75 -4.59
C GLU A 31 0.91 -21.43 -4.21
N THR A 32 1.99 -21.09 -4.91
CA THR A 32 3.33 -21.57 -4.57
C THR A 32 3.92 -20.69 -3.49
N SER A 33 4.58 -21.30 -2.53
CA SER A 33 5.24 -20.57 -1.44
C SER A 33 6.76 -20.69 -1.53
N VAL A 34 7.44 -19.77 -0.86
CA VAL A 34 8.89 -19.72 -0.73
C VAL A 34 9.24 -19.57 0.74
N ASP A 35 10.33 -20.20 1.18
CA ASP A 35 10.82 -20.03 2.54
C ASP A 35 11.57 -18.72 2.66
N THR A 36 11.26 -17.99 3.74
CA THR A 36 11.94 -16.74 4.08
C THR A 36 12.51 -16.81 5.49
N ALA A 37 13.29 -15.83 5.87
CA ALA A 37 13.83 -15.74 7.23
C ALA A 37 12.72 -15.69 8.30
N ASN A 38 11.51 -15.26 7.92
CA ASN A 38 10.35 -15.14 8.81
C ASN A 38 9.35 -16.28 8.64
N GLY A 39 9.71 -17.34 7.91
CA GLY A 39 8.85 -18.48 7.62
C GLY A 39 8.38 -18.52 6.17
N PRO A 40 7.48 -19.47 5.82
CA PRO A 40 6.99 -19.59 4.46
C PRO A 40 6.06 -18.43 4.10
N ARG A 41 6.15 -17.97 2.86
CA ARG A 41 5.30 -16.91 2.30
C ARG A 41 4.88 -17.29 0.90
N ALA A 42 3.72 -16.83 0.43
CA ALA A 42 3.37 -16.92 -0.98
C ALA A 42 4.47 -16.24 -1.80
N LEU A 43 4.70 -16.68 -3.04
CA LEU A 43 5.69 -16.04 -3.91
C LEU A 43 5.37 -14.56 -4.10
N VAL A 44 4.10 -14.22 -4.27
CA VAL A 44 3.65 -12.85 -4.48
C VAL A 44 2.20 -12.71 -4.05
N THR A 45 1.83 -11.53 -3.56
CA THR A 45 0.44 -11.15 -3.32
C THR A 45 0.15 -9.82 -3.98
N CYS A 46 -1.13 -9.59 -4.29
CA CYS A 46 -1.60 -8.30 -4.79
C CYS A 46 -2.85 -7.89 -4.03
N VAL A 47 -2.91 -6.64 -3.60
CA VAL A 47 -4.11 -6.07 -2.98
C VAL A 47 -4.54 -4.83 -3.74
N ALA A 48 -5.86 -4.62 -3.82
CA ALA A 48 -6.43 -3.33 -4.15
C ALA A 48 -6.53 -2.53 -2.86
N PHE A 49 -6.07 -1.29 -2.87
CA PHE A 49 -6.01 -0.43 -1.69
C PHE A 49 -6.61 0.93 -2.04
N LEU A 50 -7.54 1.39 -1.21
CA LEU A 50 -8.28 2.63 -1.42
C LEU A 50 -8.06 3.57 -0.24
N LEU A 51 -7.67 4.81 -0.53
CA LEU A 51 -7.59 5.89 0.44
C LEU A 51 -8.60 6.96 0.06
N GLU A 52 -9.53 7.24 0.97
CA GLU A 52 -10.50 8.31 0.80
C GLU A 52 -9.93 9.63 1.34
N PRO A 53 -10.47 10.78 0.93
CA PRO A 53 -10.01 12.07 1.46
C PRO A 53 -10.02 12.08 2.99
N GLY A 54 -8.93 12.55 3.59
CA GLY A 54 -8.75 12.55 5.04
C GLY A 54 -8.21 11.25 5.62
N GLN A 55 -8.15 10.18 4.83
CA GLN A 55 -7.55 8.94 5.27
C GLN A 55 -6.05 8.92 4.96
N ARG A 56 -5.34 8.07 5.68
CA ARG A 56 -3.90 7.92 5.54
C ARG A 56 -3.53 6.48 5.85
N SER A 57 -2.63 5.92 5.03
CA SER A 57 -1.88 4.73 5.39
C SER A 57 -0.79 5.18 6.36
N ALA A 58 -0.91 4.84 7.64
CA ALA A 58 0.02 5.26 8.68
C ALA A 58 1.44 4.78 8.38
N TRP A 59 2.44 5.44 8.96
CA TRP A 59 3.83 4.98 8.83
C TRP A 59 3.96 3.52 9.24
N HIS A 60 4.42 2.70 8.32
CA HIS A 60 4.61 1.27 8.52
C HIS A 60 5.75 0.76 7.65
N ARG A 61 6.19 -0.44 7.94
CA ARG A 61 7.15 -1.14 7.07
C ARG A 61 6.78 -2.61 6.97
N VAL A 62 7.20 -3.22 5.89
CA VAL A 62 6.96 -4.63 5.58
C VAL A 62 8.30 -5.29 5.28
N ALA A 63 8.46 -6.55 5.68
CA ALA A 63 9.71 -7.29 5.48
C ALA A 63 9.99 -7.65 4.01
N SER A 64 9.07 -7.35 3.10
CA SER A 64 9.19 -7.60 1.66
C SER A 64 9.13 -6.31 0.87
N ALA A 65 9.64 -6.34 -0.36
CA ALA A 65 9.47 -5.22 -1.29
C ALA A 65 8.00 -5.08 -1.68
N GLU A 66 7.55 -3.84 -1.86
CA GLU A 66 6.17 -3.52 -2.22
C GLU A 66 6.14 -2.56 -3.39
N LEU A 67 5.48 -2.97 -4.47
CA LEU A 67 5.31 -2.13 -5.66
C LEU A 67 3.91 -1.51 -5.65
N TRP A 68 3.86 -0.18 -5.65
CA TRP A 68 2.63 0.60 -5.70
C TRP A 68 2.32 0.97 -7.14
N LEU A 69 1.10 0.67 -7.59
CA LEU A 69 0.63 0.92 -8.95
C LEU A 69 -0.63 1.76 -8.90
N TRP A 70 -0.59 2.98 -9.46
CA TRP A 70 -1.77 3.84 -9.50
C TRP A 70 -2.84 3.24 -10.42
N GLN A 71 -4.09 3.17 -9.94
CA GLN A 71 -5.19 2.53 -10.66
C GLN A 71 -6.33 3.50 -11.01
N GLY A 72 -6.58 4.51 -10.19
CA GLY A 72 -7.71 5.41 -10.46
C GLY A 72 -7.90 6.47 -9.38
N GLY A 73 -8.72 7.45 -9.69
CA GLY A 73 -9.04 8.54 -8.78
C GLY A 73 -8.07 9.70 -8.88
N GLY A 74 -7.83 10.35 -7.76
CA GLY A 74 -6.88 11.44 -7.67
C GLY A 74 -5.44 10.96 -7.52
N PRO A 75 -4.49 11.89 -7.38
CA PRO A 75 -3.09 11.52 -7.17
C PRO A 75 -2.88 10.89 -5.80
N LEU A 76 -1.87 10.02 -5.71
CA LEU A 76 -1.40 9.47 -4.44
C LEU A 76 -0.10 10.18 -4.06
N GLN A 77 -0.01 10.62 -2.81
CA GLN A 77 1.23 11.08 -2.22
C GLN A 77 1.81 9.95 -1.38
N LEU A 78 3.01 9.49 -1.74
CA LEU A 78 3.71 8.40 -1.07
C LEU A 78 5.03 8.93 -0.53
N ASP A 79 5.25 8.77 0.77
CA ASP A 79 6.48 9.18 1.43
C ASP A 79 7.22 7.95 1.93
N VAL A 80 8.54 7.94 1.81
CA VAL A 80 9.40 6.91 2.39
C VAL A 80 10.28 7.54 3.47
N GLY A 81 10.63 6.75 4.47
CA GLY A 81 11.25 7.24 5.69
C GLY A 81 12.48 6.47 6.17
N GLY A 82 13.19 5.81 5.26
CA GLY A 82 14.43 5.12 5.60
C GLY A 82 14.20 3.78 6.29
N PHE A 83 15.29 3.25 6.90
CA PHE A 83 15.34 1.88 7.43
C PHE A 83 15.66 1.83 8.93
N ASP A 84 15.70 2.97 9.60
CA ASP A 84 16.03 3.03 11.03
C ASP A 84 14.86 2.55 11.90
N ASP A 85 15.01 2.60 13.21
CA ASP A 85 13.97 2.12 14.13
C ASP A 85 12.69 2.94 14.06
N SER A 86 12.79 4.18 13.59
CA SER A 86 11.64 5.08 13.42
C SER A 86 11.73 5.76 12.05
N PRO A 87 10.57 6.06 11.44
CA PRO A 87 10.59 6.74 10.14
C PRO A 87 11.01 8.19 10.26
N VAL A 88 11.82 8.64 9.30
CA VAL A 88 12.16 10.05 9.10
C VAL A 88 11.92 10.32 7.62
N ALA A 89 10.89 11.10 7.30
CA ALA A 89 10.52 11.37 5.91
C ALA A 89 11.73 11.88 5.12
N SER A 90 12.11 11.15 4.07
CA SER A 90 13.33 11.42 3.30
C SER A 90 13.05 11.67 1.82
N PHE A 91 11.96 11.13 1.29
CA PHE A 91 11.61 11.29 -0.12
C PHE A 91 10.10 11.20 -0.30
N ARG A 92 9.56 12.06 -1.16
CA ARG A 92 8.13 12.08 -1.51
C ARG A 92 7.97 11.85 -2.99
N CYS A 93 7.04 10.96 -3.33
CA CYS A 93 6.66 10.64 -4.70
C CYS A 93 5.16 10.90 -4.86
N GLU A 94 4.77 11.45 -6.01
CA GLU A 94 3.36 11.58 -6.36
C GLU A 94 3.06 10.61 -7.50
N LEU A 95 2.07 9.73 -7.29
CA LEU A 95 1.64 8.78 -8.31
C LEU A 95 0.35 9.26 -8.97
N ARG A 96 0.36 9.27 -10.29
CA ARG A 96 -0.77 9.58 -11.18
C ARG A 96 -0.87 8.49 -12.23
N ALA A 97 -1.73 8.67 -13.23
CA ALA A 97 -1.92 7.69 -14.30
C ALA A 97 -0.58 7.19 -14.85
N GLY A 98 -0.39 5.86 -14.81
CA GLY A 98 0.85 5.20 -15.23
C GLY A 98 1.96 5.20 -14.19
N GLY A 99 1.75 5.82 -13.03
CA GLY A 99 2.75 5.92 -11.98
C GLY A 99 2.95 4.62 -11.21
N GLN A 100 4.21 4.33 -10.89
CA GLN A 100 4.62 3.19 -10.08
C GLN A 100 5.76 3.61 -9.16
N TYR A 101 5.83 3.00 -7.99
CA TYR A 101 6.94 3.21 -7.06
C TYR A 101 7.22 1.94 -6.28
N LEU A 102 8.50 1.56 -6.21
CA LEU A 102 8.94 0.39 -5.45
C LEU A 102 9.46 0.85 -4.08
N VAL A 103 8.78 0.43 -3.02
CA VAL A 103 9.25 0.55 -1.65
C VAL A 103 10.07 -0.70 -1.34
N ARG A 104 11.27 -0.52 -0.81
CA ARG A 104 12.18 -1.63 -0.53
C ARG A 104 11.74 -2.38 0.73
N ALA A 105 12.21 -3.62 0.86
CA ALA A 105 12.00 -4.39 2.09
C ALA A 105 12.48 -3.59 3.30
N ASP A 106 11.68 -3.56 4.35
CA ASP A 106 11.95 -2.86 5.62
C ASP A 106 12.04 -1.34 5.55
N GLU A 107 11.73 -0.75 4.41
CA GLU A 107 11.68 0.71 4.27
C GLU A 107 10.37 1.24 4.82
N TRP A 108 10.44 2.26 5.69
CA TRP A 108 9.26 2.94 6.20
C TRP A 108 8.52 3.67 5.08
N GLN A 109 7.19 3.58 5.09
CA GLN A 109 6.33 4.20 4.09
C GLN A 109 5.03 4.71 4.71
N THR A 110 4.48 5.76 4.11
CA THR A 110 3.16 6.29 4.43
C THR A 110 2.57 6.87 3.16
N ALA A 111 1.24 6.84 3.05
CA ALA A 111 0.56 7.30 1.84
C ALA A 111 -0.75 8.01 2.20
N GLN A 112 -1.13 8.96 1.35
CA GLN A 112 -2.39 9.68 1.49
C GLN A 112 -2.83 10.21 0.13
N PRO A 113 -4.12 10.52 -0.05
CA PRO A 113 -4.54 11.24 -1.24
C PRO A 113 -3.79 12.55 -1.36
N GLY A 114 -3.31 12.85 -2.57
CA GLY A 114 -2.58 14.10 -2.84
C GLY A 114 -3.49 15.27 -3.13
N GLY A 115 -4.80 15.05 -3.15
CA GLY A 115 -5.81 16.07 -3.42
C GLY A 115 -7.12 15.75 -2.70
N ALA A 116 -8.22 16.29 -3.22
CA ALA A 116 -9.55 16.18 -2.59
C ALA A 116 -10.31 14.92 -3.01
N GLU A 117 -9.73 14.09 -3.88
CA GLU A 117 -10.39 12.89 -4.40
C GLU A 117 -9.81 11.63 -3.78
N PRO A 118 -10.61 10.54 -3.70
CA PRO A 118 -10.07 9.24 -3.29
C PRO A 118 -9.09 8.73 -4.32
N VAL A 119 -8.19 7.84 -3.91
CA VAL A 119 -7.24 7.20 -4.81
C VAL A 119 -7.25 5.69 -4.61
N LEU A 120 -7.28 4.98 -5.73
CA LEU A 120 -7.19 3.54 -5.79
C LEU A 120 -5.83 3.14 -6.34
N VAL A 121 -5.16 2.24 -5.63
CA VAL A 121 -3.87 1.67 -6.04
C VAL A 121 -3.92 0.16 -5.96
N ALA A 122 -3.00 -0.49 -6.65
CA ALA A 122 -2.68 -1.89 -6.44
C ALA A 122 -1.31 -1.96 -5.79
N CYS A 123 -1.17 -2.83 -4.78
CA CYS A 123 0.10 -3.04 -4.10
C CYS A 123 0.51 -4.50 -4.29
N VAL A 124 1.66 -4.71 -4.93
CA VAL A 124 2.22 -6.04 -5.18
C VAL A 124 3.39 -6.24 -4.22
N VAL A 125 3.32 -7.30 -3.42
CA VAL A 125 4.32 -7.61 -2.39
C VAL A 125 4.97 -8.95 -2.72
N ALA A 126 6.30 -8.99 -2.75
CA ALA A 126 7.06 -10.21 -3.03
C ALA A 126 8.33 -10.26 -2.18
N PRO A 127 8.56 -11.36 -1.44
CA PRO A 127 7.62 -12.43 -1.13
C PRO A 127 6.31 -11.93 -0.56
N GLY A 128 5.25 -12.73 -0.72
CA GLY A 128 3.88 -12.30 -0.46
C GLY A 128 3.65 -11.76 0.94
N PHE A 129 2.64 -10.90 1.04
CA PHE A 129 2.30 -10.20 2.28
C PHE A 129 1.79 -11.17 3.36
N ASP A 130 2.25 -10.93 4.58
CA ASP A 130 1.76 -11.58 5.80
C ASP A 130 1.80 -10.53 6.91
N PHE A 131 0.74 -10.45 7.71
CA PHE A 131 0.70 -9.47 8.81
C PHE A 131 1.81 -9.67 9.84
N ALA A 132 2.40 -10.87 9.92
CA ALA A 132 3.57 -11.11 10.76
C ALA A 132 4.79 -10.28 10.35
N ASP A 133 4.84 -9.85 9.08
CA ASP A 133 5.92 -9.02 8.53
C ASP A 133 5.63 -7.52 8.60
N PHE A 134 4.46 -7.15 9.11
CA PHE A 134 3.96 -5.77 9.12
C PHE A 134 4.24 -5.12 10.47
N THR A 135 4.82 -3.92 10.45
CA THR A 135 5.13 -3.15 11.66
C THR A 135 4.63 -1.72 11.50
N LEU A 136 3.77 -1.28 12.44
CA LEU A 136 3.38 0.13 12.55
C LEU A 136 4.44 0.90 13.33
N ALA A 137 4.67 2.15 12.96
CA ALA A 137 5.58 3.01 13.71
C ALA A 137 4.93 3.44 15.01
N ASP A 138 5.67 3.36 16.12
CA ASP A 138 5.18 3.76 17.42
C ASP A 138 5.08 5.28 17.53
N GLY A 139 3.94 5.77 18.01
CA GLY A 139 3.75 7.19 18.31
C GLY A 139 3.75 8.11 17.09
N VAL A 140 3.67 7.58 15.88
CA VAL A 140 3.61 8.37 14.64
C VAL A 140 2.24 8.14 14.01
N THR A 141 1.46 9.19 13.95
CA THR A 141 0.11 9.16 13.36
C THR A 141 0.02 9.97 12.08
#